data_6132782605bb1b167a4989f9b448dd31
#
_entry.id   6132782605bb1b167a4989f9b448dd31
#
_cell.length_a   1.000
_cell.length_b   1.000
_cell.length_c   1.000
_cell.angle_alpha   90.00
_cell.angle_beta   90.00
_cell.angle_gamma   90.00
#
_symmetry.space_group_name_H-M   'P 1'
#
loop_
_entity.id
_entity.type
_entity.pdbx_description
1 polymer ?
#
loop_
_entity_poly.entity_id
_entity_poly.type
_entity_poly.pdbx_seq_one_letter_code
_entity_poly.pdbx_strand_id
1 'polypeptide(L)'
;ATQNPIEYEGTFPLPEAQLDRFMLRLRMGYPEPMDEMLILDEQKRAHPVDSLEPVANGPAVVEMQRSVREVYVDPAISDYIVRLVSATRTHPDVYLGASPRGSLALYRASQAFAALTGRDYVIPDDVKALAEPALAHRVILKTAASIRGVESRSIVSEMLMSVPIQAPRPSAEAQGVRQA
;
A
#
# COMPACT_ATOMS: atom_id res chain seq x y z
N ALA A 1 -10.53 -2.08 -9.61
CA ALA A 1 -10.68 -1.33 -10.86
C ALA A 1 -9.37 -1.29 -11.62
N THR A 2 -9.43 -1.23 -12.95
CA THR A 2 -8.28 -1.04 -13.83
C THR A 2 -8.45 0.28 -14.60
N GLN A 3 -7.35 0.91 -14.93
CA GLN A 3 -7.31 2.12 -15.73
C GLN A 3 -6.22 1.98 -16.79
N ASN A 4 -6.56 2.19 -18.05
CA ASN A 4 -5.59 2.20 -19.13
C ASN A 4 -4.99 3.62 -19.24
N PRO A 5 -3.66 3.80 -19.10
CA PRO A 5 -3.04 5.12 -19.16
C PRO A 5 -3.06 5.74 -20.58
N ILE A 6 -3.34 4.95 -21.62
CA ILE A 6 -3.33 5.41 -23.02
C ILE A 6 -4.70 6.01 -23.43
N GLU A 7 -5.79 5.65 -22.76
CA GLU A 7 -7.13 6.13 -23.08
C GLU A 7 -7.43 7.49 -22.43
N TYR A 8 -6.65 8.52 -22.76
CA TYR A 8 -6.92 9.88 -22.32
C TYR A 8 -8.03 10.61 -23.13
N GLU A 9 -8.38 10.13 -24.30
CA GLU A 9 -9.47 10.70 -25.10
C GLU A 9 -10.81 10.05 -24.72
N GLY A 10 -11.61 10.76 -23.91
CA GLY A 10 -12.98 10.38 -23.57
C GLY A 10 -13.21 9.89 -22.15
N THR A 11 -12.17 9.66 -21.35
CA THR A 11 -12.34 9.31 -19.93
C THR A 11 -11.79 10.40 -19.03
N PHE A 12 -12.63 10.92 -18.11
CA PHE A 12 -12.14 11.81 -17.06
C PHE A 12 -11.35 10.99 -16.03
N PRO A 13 -10.17 11.49 -15.60
CA PRO A 13 -9.46 10.85 -14.50
C PRO A 13 -10.37 10.81 -13.25
N LEU A 14 -10.29 9.71 -12.48
CA LEU A 14 -11.04 9.63 -11.23
C LEU A 14 -10.68 10.80 -10.32
N PRO A 15 -11.67 11.49 -9.74
CA PRO A 15 -11.41 12.53 -8.74
C PRO A 15 -10.57 11.99 -7.59
N GLU A 16 -9.67 12.81 -7.04
CA GLU A 16 -8.75 12.46 -5.96
C GLU A 16 -9.47 11.88 -4.74
N ALA A 17 -10.65 12.41 -4.41
CA ALA A 17 -11.49 11.87 -3.32
C ALA A 17 -12.00 10.44 -3.58
N GLN A 18 -12.10 10.01 -4.84
CA GLN A 18 -12.42 8.63 -5.21
C GLN A 18 -11.17 7.76 -5.17
N LEU A 19 -10.02 8.26 -5.62
CA LEU A 19 -8.74 7.55 -5.54
C LEU A 19 -8.35 7.24 -4.09
N ASP A 20 -8.59 8.12 -3.12
CA ASP A 20 -8.33 7.88 -1.69
C ASP A 20 -9.10 6.66 -1.11
N ARG A 21 -10.16 6.20 -1.78
CA ARG A 21 -10.92 5.02 -1.35
C ARG A 21 -10.30 3.68 -1.78
N PHE A 22 -9.39 3.67 -2.76
CA PHE A 22 -8.69 2.45 -3.18
C PHE A 22 -7.57 2.15 -2.19
N MET A 23 -7.50 0.91 -1.73
CA MET A 23 -6.50 0.49 -0.73
C MET A 23 -5.07 0.65 -1.27
N LEU A 24 -4.80 0.11 -2.44
CA LEU A 24 -3.51 0.13 -3.12
C LEU A 24 -3.69 0.58 -4.57
N ARG A 25 -2.67 1.26 -5.10
CA ARG A 25 -2.51 1.55 -6.52
C ARG A 25 -1.25 0.86 -7.04
N LEU A 26 -1.43 -0.07 -7.95
CA LEU A 26 -0.36 -0.86 -8.55
C LEU A 26 -0.14 -0.46 -10.01
N ARG A 27 1.07 -0.62 -10.50
CA ARG A 27 1.43 -0.48 -11.91
C ARG A 27 1.88 -1.85 -12.41
N MET A 28 1.26 -2.33 -13.49
CA MET A 28 1.59 -3.65 -14.06
C MET A 28 2.86 -3.62 -14.91
N GLY A 29 3.17 -2.49 -15.56
CA GLY A 29 4.27 -2.42 -16.52
C GLY A 29 3.99 -3.22 -17.80
N TYR A 30 5.05 -3.47 -18.56
CA TYR A 30 5.03 -4.35 -19.72
C TYR A 30 5.69 -5.69 -19.37
N PRO A 31 5.29 -6.80 -20.01
CA PRO A 31 5.97 -8.08 -19.87
C PRO A 31 7.38 -8.02 -20.45
N GLU A 32 8.27 -8.86 -19.96
CA GLU A 32 9.57 -9.08 -20.60
C GLU A 32 9.37 -9.79 -21.96
N PRO A 33 10.29 -9.64 -22.93
CA PRO A 33 10.13 -10.22 -24.27
C PRO A 33 9.86 -11.73 -24.29
N MET A 34 10.43 -12.48 -23.35
CA MET A 34 10.19 -13.92 -23.21
C MET A 34 8.75 -14.23 -22.75
N ASP A 35 8.24 -13.43 -21.81
CA ASP A 35 6.86 -13.57 -21.33
C ASP A 35 5.86 -13.16 -22.40
N GLU A 36 6.19 -12.14 -23.23
CA GLU A 36 5.37 -11.73 -24.36
C GLU A 36 5.29 -12.83 -25.44
N MET A 37 6.38 -13.53 -25.70
CA MET A 37 6.38 -14.72 -26.58
C MET A 37 5.48 -15.84 -26.00
N LEU A 38 5.54 -16.08 -24.69
CA LEU A 38 4.68 -17.06 -24.03
C LEU A 38 3.21 -16.70 -24.16
N ILE A 39 2.85 -15.42 -23.95
CA ILE A 39 1.48 -14.93 -24.16
C ILE A 39 0.98 -15.22 -25.57
N LEU A 40 1.82 -14.99 -26.60
CA LEU A 40 1.46 -15.29 -27.99
C LEU A 40 1.26 -16.79 -28.20
N ASP A 41 2.12 -17.61 -27.64
CA ASP A 41 2.04 -19.08 -27.77
C ASP A 41 0.79 -19.66 -27.10
N GLU A 42 0.46 -19.21 -25.89
CA GLU A 42 -0.71 -19.67 -25.15
C GLU A 42 -2.04 -19.28 -25.82
N GLN A 43 -2.08 -18.15 -26.52
CA GLN A 43 -3.29 -17.68 -27.21
C GLN A 43 -3.48 -18.26 -28.63
N LYS A 44 -2.59 -19.13 -29.12
CA LYS A 44 -2.69 -19.69 -30.48
C LYS A 44 -3.99 -20.46 -30.75
N ARG A 45 -4.58 -21.09 -29.75
CA ARG A 45 -5.74 -22.00 -29.94
C ARG A 45 -6.97 -21.59 -29.14
N ALA A 46 -6.80 -21.10 -27.91
CA ALA A 46 -7.86 -20.66 -27.02
C ALA A 46 -7.30 -19.62 -26.07
N HIS A 47 -8.17 -18.76 -25.55
CA HIS A 47 -7.75 -17.78 -24.52
C HIS A 47 -7.50 -18.52 -23.19
N PRO A 48 -6.35 -18.32 -22.50
CA PRO A 48 -6.06 -19.02 -21.26
C PRO A 48 -7.12 -18.87 -20.18
N VAL A 49 -7.89 -17.76 -20.20
CA VAL A 49 -8.99 -17.52 -19.26
C VAL A 49 -10.08 -18.59 -19.33
N ASP A 50 -10.29 -19.22 -20.50
CA ASP A 50 -11.33 -20.23 -20.70
C ASP A 50 -11.01 -21.56 -19.99
N SER A 51 -9.75 -21.76 -19.60
CA SER A 51 -9.28 -22.96 -18.89
C SER A 51 -9.10 -22.75 -17.37
N LEU A 52 -9.43 -21.55 -16.86
CA LEU A 52 -9.28 -21.25 -15.42
C LEU A 52 -10.35 -21.97 -14.60
N GLU A 53 -9.90 -22.68 -13.58
CA GLU A 53 -10.76 -23.31 -12.59
C GLU A 53 -10.79 -22.47 -11.28
N PRO A 54 -11.91 -22.49 -10.55
CA PRO A 54 -12.00 -21.81 -9.25
C PRO A 54 -10.99 -22.38 -8.25
N VAL A 55 -10.13 -21.54 -7.68
CA VAL A 55 -9.13 -21.93 -6.66
C VAL A 55 -9.62 -21.73 -5.21
N ALA A 56 -10.71 -20.99 -5.03
CA ALA A 56 -11.34 -20.76 -3.73
C ALA A 56 -12.84 -20.49 -3.90
N ASN A 57 -13.60 -20.71 -2.85
CA ASN A 57 -15.02 -20.35 -2.78
C ASN A 57 -15.24 -19.14 -1.84
N GLY A 58 -16.47 -18.58 -1.85
CA GLY A 58 -16.83 -17.42 -1.03
C GLY A 58 -16.54 -17.60 0.48
N PRO A 59 -16.98 -18.71 1.11
CA PRO A 59 -16.67 -19.01 2.52
C PRO A 59 -15.17 -19.02 2.83
N ALA A 60 -14.34 -19.63 1.96
CA ALA A 60 -12.89 -19.66 2.13
C ALA A 60 -12.28 -18.25 2.09
N VAL A 61 -12.74 -17.38 1.17
CA VAL A 61 -12.29 -15.98 1.10
C VAL A 61 -12.65 -15.23 2.39
N VAL A 62 -13.87 -15.42 2.92
CA VAL A 62 -14.28 -14.78 4.19
C VAL A 62 -13.42 -15.26 5.35
N GLU A 63 -13.06 -16.53 5.39
CA GLU A 63 -12.17 -17.08 6.43
C GLU A 63 -10.75 -16.50 6.32
N MET A 64 -10.20 -16.41 5.12
CA MET A 64 -8.92 -15.73 4.88
C MET A 64 -8.95 -14.26 5.36
N GLN A 65 -10.05 -13.53 5.09
CA GLN A 65 -10.20 -12.15 5.56
C GLN A 65 -10.23 -12.05 7.09
N ARG A 66 -10.79 -13.03 7.79
CA ARG A 66 -10.79 -13.09 9.26
C ARG A 66 -9.37 -13.37 9.77
N SER A 67 -8.72 -14.40 9.24
CA SER A 67 -7.36 -14.79 9.62
C SER A 67 -6.35 -13.65 9.46
N VAL A 68 -6.44 -12.88 8.36
CA VAL A 68 -5.58 -11.70 8.16
C VAL A 68 -5.76 -10.65 9.25
N ARG A 69 -6.96 -10.50 9.82
CA ARG A 69 -7.21 -9.53 10.90
C ARG A 69 -6.59 -9.92 12.24
N GLU A 70 -6.32 -11.22 12.42
CA GLU A 70 -5.66 -11.77 13.62
C GLU A 70 -4.13 -11.62 13.59
N VAL A 71 -3.55 -11.25 12.44
CA VAL A 71 -2.11 -10.98 12.33
C VAL A 71 -1.73 -9.85 13.27
N TYR A 72 -0.79 -10.14 14.16
CA TYR A 72 -0.36 -9.20 15.22
C TYR A 72 0.38 -8.00 14.64
N VAL A 73 0.04 -6.82 15.13
CA VAL A 73 0.74 -5.58 14.81
C VAL A 73 1.19 -4.92 16.11
N ASP A 74 2.48 -4.84 16.31
CA ASP A 74 3.07 -4.20 17.48
C ASP A 74 2.68 -2.71 17.53
N PRO A 75 2.40 -2.15 18.73
CA PRO A 75 2.14 -0.72 18.90
C PRO A 75 3.22 0.19 18.30
N ALA A 76 4.49 -0.22 18.30
CA ALA A 76 5.58 0.54 17.66
C ALA A 76 5.44 0.59 16.13
N ILE A 77 4.93 -0.49 15.51
CA ILE A 77 4.62 -0.51 14.07
C ILE A 77 3.42 0.40 13.77
N SER A 78 2.39 0.37 14.61
CA SER A 78 1.23 1.25 14.47
C SER A 78 1.63 2.73 14.60
N ASP A 79 2.48 3.07 15.57
CA ASP A 79 3.06 4.42 15.74
C ASP A 79 3.91 4.81 14.52
N TYR A 80 4.74 3.90 14.01
CA TYR A 80 5.53 4.14 12.80
C TYR A 80 4.65 4.46 11.59
N ILE A 81 3.58 3.69 11.34
CA ILE A 81 2.61 3.94 10.27
C ILE A 81 1.99 5.34 10.42
N VAL A 82 1.55 5.71 11.61
CA VAL A 82 0.93 7.02 11.87
C VAL A 82 1.93 8.15 11.63
N ARG A 83 3.18 8.02 12.10
CA ARG A 83 4.23 9.03 11.88
C ARG A 83 4.59 9.15 10.40
N LEU A 84 4.70 8.03 9.68
CA LEU A 84 4.98 8.03 8.24
C LEU A 84 3.88 8.77 7.46
N VAL A 85 2.62 8.47 7.73
CA VAL A 85 1.48 9.14 7.09
C VAL A 85 1.39 10.62 7.50
N SER A 86 1.64 10.95 8.77
CA SER A 86 1.62 12.33 9.26
C SER A 86 2.72 13.17 8.61
N ALA A 87 3.91 12.60 8.37
CA ALA A 87 5.01 13.29 7.71
C ALA A 87 4.64 13.77 6.30
N THR A 88 3.78 13.02 5.57
CA THR A 88 3.29 13.47 4.26
C THR A 88 2.53 14.78 4.32
N ARG A 89 1.88 15.12 5.46
CA ARG A 89 1.06 16.32 5.63
C ARG A 89 1.87 17.58 5.91
N THR A 90 3.10 17.41 6.37
CA THR A 90 4.01 18.53 6.74
C THR A 90 5.12 18.74 5.72
N HIS A 91 5.18 17.94 4.67
CA HIS A 91 6.22 18.04 3.64
C HIS A 91 6.07 19.34 2.83
N PRO A 92 7.16 20.11 2.57
CA PRO A 92 7.11 21.41 1.94
C PRO A 92 6.51 21.39 0.51
N ASP A 93 6.69 20.31 -0.24
CA ASP A 93 6.21 20.13 -1.60
C ASP A 93 4.80 19.56 -1.71
N VAL A 94 4.20 19.16 -0.58
CA VAL A 94 2.85 18.58 -0.53
C VAL A 94 1.82 19.68 -0.28
N TYR A 95 0.76 19.69 -1.11
CA TYR A 95 -0.43 20.49 -0.90
C TYR A 95 -1.41 19.79 0.05
N LEU A 96 -1.68 18.50 -0.19
CA LEU A 96 -2.52 17.68 0.66
C LEU A 96 -1.85 16.32 0.88
N GLY A 97 -1.53 16.00 2.13
CA GLY A 97 -0.97 14.71 2.53
C GLY A 97 -2.04 13.63 2.71
N ALA A 98 -1.60 12.40 2.92
CA ALA A 98 -2.50 11.26 3.07
C ALA A 98 -3.43 11.40 4.28
N SER A 99 -4.68 11.03 4.10
CA SER A 99 -5.73 11.01 5.13
C SER A 99 -5.52 9.83 6.11
N PRO A 100 -6.27 9.74 7.23
CA PRO A 100 -6.26 8.55 8.09
C PRO A 100 -6.62 7.24 7.35
N ARG A 101 -7.29 7.31 6.19
CA ARG A 101 -7.51 6.14 5.32
C ARG A 101 -6.19 5.57 4.80
N GLY A 102 -5.18 6.42 4.58
CA GLY A 102 -3.84 5.97 4.24
C GLY A 102 -3.20 5.12 5.34
N SER A 103 -3.34 5.53 6.62
CA SER A 103 -2.88 4.74 7.77
C SER A 103 -3.60 3.40 7.86
N LEU A 104 -4.92 3.39 7.70
CA LEU A 104 -5.72 2.16 7.72
C LEU A 104 -5.39 1.23 6.54
N ALA A 105 -5.21 1.78 5.34
CA ALA A 105 -4.83 1.00 4.18
C ALA A 105 -3.45 0.35 4.39
N LEU A 106 -2.46 1.11 4.84
CA LEU A 106 -1.12 0.61 5.09
C LEU A 106 -1.09 -0.44 6.20
N TYR A 107 -1.82 -0.21 7.31
CA TYR A 107 -1.95 -1.17 8.40
C TYR A 107 -2.55 -2.51 7.92
N ARG A 108 -3.69 -2.47 7.20
CA ARG A 108 -4.35 -3.69 6.71
C ARG A 108 -3.58 -4.40 5.62
N ALA A 109 -2.98 -3.65 4.71
CA ALA A 109 -2.13 -4.23 3.67
C ALA A 109 -0.89 -4.91 4.26
N SER A 110 -0.27 -4.34 5.30
CA SER A 110 0.87 -4.96 6.00
C SER A 110 0.48 -6.25 6.72
N GLN A 111 -0.71 -6.32 7.34
CA GLN A 111 -1.22 -7.58 7.90
C GLN A 111 -1.38 -8.66 6.81
N ALA A 112 -1.99 -8.29 5.67
CA ALA A 112 -2.18 -9.23 4.57
C ALA A 112 -0.84 -9.68 3.96
N PHE A 113 0.14 -8.78 3.85
CA PHE A 113 1.46 -9.09 3.32
C PHE A 113 2.24 -10.04 4.26
N ALA A 114 2.17 -9.83 5.57
CA ALA A 114 2.74 -10.72 6.56
C ALA A 114 2.13 -12.13 6.46
N ALA A 115 0.79 -12.23 6.38
CA ALA A 115 0.08 -13.50 6.20
C ALA A 115 0.49 -14.23 4.91
N LEU A 116 0.59 -13.51 3.77
CA LEU A 116 1.04 -14.05 2.49
C LEU A 116 2.48 -14.60 2.54
N THR A 117 3.31 -14.04 3.40
CA THR A 117 4.69 -14.51 3.64
C THR A 117 4.81 -15.54 4.78
N GLY A 118 3.67 -16.06 5.24
CA GLY A 118 3.61 -17.14 6.24
C GLY A 118 3.90 -16.69 7.68
N ARG A 119 3.69 -15.38 7.99
CA ARG A 119 3.91 -14.81 9.32
C ARG A 119 2.59 -14.38 9.96
N ASP A 120 2.50 -14.54 11.27
CA ASP A 120 1.39 -14.12 12.12
C ASP A 120 1.65 -12.77 12.81
N TYR A 121 2.71 -12.05 12.39
CA TYR A 121 3.06 -10.71 12.87
C TYR A 121 3.64 -9.84 11.74
N VAL A 122 3.43 -8.54 11.85
CA VAL A 122 3.94 -7.52 10.92
C VAL A 122 5.32 -7.06 11.36
N ILE A 123 6.23 -6.90 10.38
CA ILE A 123 7.54 -6.29 10.57
C ILE A 123 7.62 -4.92 9.84
N PRO A 124 8.58 -4.05 10.21
CA PRO A 124 8.72 -2.75 9.56
C PRO A 124 8.90 -2.81 8.03
N ASP A 125 9.54 -3.85 7.53
CA ASP A 125 9.80 -3.98 6.10
C ASP A 125 8.52 -4.28 5.30
N ASP A 126 7.50 -4.88 5.90
CA ASP A 126 6.16 -5.02 5.29
C ASP A 126 5.53 -3.65 5.06
N VAL A 127 5.64 -2.77 6.06
CA VAL A 127 5.14 -1.39 5.97
C VAL A 127 5.88 -0.62 4.88
N LYS A 128 7.20 -0.73 4.83
CA LYS A 128 8.03 -0.05 3.81
C LYS A 128 7.71 -0.52 2.40
N ALA A 129 7.58 -1.84 2.19
CA ALA A 129 7.27 -2.43 0.89
C ALA A 129 5.92 -1.94 0.33
N LEU A 130 4.96 -1.68 1.22
CA LEU A 130 3.61 -1.28 0.84
C LEU A 130 3.36 0.24 0.92
N ALA A 131 4.33 1.04 1.40
CA ALA A 131 4.14 2.48 1.59
C ALA A 131 3.86 3.20 0.27
N GLU A 132 4.64 2.95 -0.79
CA GLU A 132 4.40 3.57 -2.09
C GLU A 132 3.04 3.21 -2.67
N PRO A 133 2.68 1.93 -2.88
CA PRO A 133 1.37 1.57 -3.44
C PRO A 133 0.19 2.03 -2.57
N ALA A 134 0.37 2.13 -1.24
CA ALA A 134 -0.69 2.59 -0.35
C ALA A 134 -0.81 4.12 -0.26
N LEU A 135 0.27 4.88 -0.37
CA LEU A 135 0.28 6.31 -0.04
C LEU A 135 0.46 7.23 -1.24
N ALA A 136 1.22 6.85 -2.29
CA ALA A 136 1.59 7.75 -3.37
C ALA A 136 0.37 8.37 -4.09
N HIS A 137 -0.72 7.62 -4.26
CA HIS A 137 -1.95 8.11 -4.89
C HIS A 137 -2.83 8.97 -3.97
N ARG A 138 -2.43 9.15 -2.71
CA ARG A 138 -3.09 9.96 -1.68
C ARG A 138 -2.38 11.27 -1.37
N VAL A 139 -1.20 11.47 -1.98
CA VAL A 139 -0.37 12.66 -1.79
C VAL A 139 -0.54 13.56 -3.00
N ILE A 140 -1.08 14.76 -2.78
CA ILE A 140 -1.25 15.78 -3.81
C ILE A 140 -0.13 16.79 -3.65
N LEU A 141 0.61 17.00 -4.73
CA LEU A 141 1.74 17.93 -4.74
C LEU A 141 1.28 19.37 -4.98
N LYS A 142 2.07 20.33 -4.52
CA LYS A 142 1.95 21.72 -4.93
C LYS A 142 2.29 21.86 -6.41
N THR A 143 1.62 22.75 -7.13
CA THR A 143 1.87 22.99 -8.56
C THR A 143 3.34 23.28 -8.85
N ALA A 144 3.99 24.07 -8.01
CA ALA A 144 5.42 24.39 -8.15
C ALA A 144 6.32 23.15 -8.04
N ALA A 145 5.96 22.16 -7.21
CA ALA A 145 6.70 20.90 -7.09
C ALA A 145 6.50 20.03 -8.34
N SER A 146 5.26 19.94 -8.84
CA SER A 146 4.95 19.19 -10.07
C SER A 146 5.67 19.77 -11.29
N ILE A 147 5.79 21.09 -11.40
CA ILE A 147 6.54 21.77 -12.48
C ILE A 147 8.05 21.43 -12.41
N ARG A 148 8.60 21.23 -11.21
CA ARG A 148 9.98 20.78 -11.02
C ARG A 148 10.20 19.29 -11.29
N GLY A 149 9.16 18.55 -11.66
CA GLY A 149 9.23 17.11 -11.91
C GLY A 149 9.24 16.26 -10.65
N VAL A 150 8.86 16.80 -9.48
CA VAL A 150 8.69 16.00 -8.24
C VAL A 150 7.50 15.09 -8.44
N GLU A 151 7.64 13.84 -8.00
CA GLU A 151 6.57 12.85 -8.03
C GLU A 151 6.12 12.48 -6.61
N SER A 152 4.84 12.13 -6.43
CA SER A 152 4.30 11.71 -5.12
C SER A 152 5.02 10.47 -4.54
N ARG A 153 5.51 9.56 -5.41
CA ARG A 153 6.31 8.41 -4.98
C ARG A 153 7.66 8.81 -4.36
N SER A 154 8.29 9.86 -4.89
CA SER A 154 9.56 10.38 -4.33
C SER A 154 9.35 10.92 -2.93
N ILE A 155 8.23 11.61 -2.68
CA ILE A 155 7.86 12.07 -1.34
C ILE A 155 7.71 10.90 -0.37
N VAL A 156 7.03 9.81 -0.78
CA VAL A 156 6.89 8.62 0.08
C VAL A 156 8.25 8.00 0.37
N SER A 157 9.13 7.92 -0.62
CA SER A 157 10.50 7.41 -0.44
C SER A 157 11.32 8.27 0.53
N GLU A 158 11.21 9.59 0.46
CA GLU A 158 11.85 10.52 1.42
C GLU A 158 11.31 10.31 2.84
N MET A 159 9.99 10.11 3.00
CA MET A 159 9.39 9.83 4.31
C MET A 159 9.90 8.51 4.88
N LEU A 160 10.06 7.47 4.07
CA LEU A 160 10.62 6.19 4.50
C LEU A 160 12.07 6.31 4.99
N MET A 161 12.85 7.20 4.40
CA MET A 161 14.23 7.46 4.82
C MET A 161 14.32 8.36 6.06
N SER A 162 13.39 9.30 6.21
CA SER A 162 13.45 10.31 7.27
C SER A 162 12.74 9.93 8.56
N VAL A 163 11.72 9.07 8.50
CA VAL A 163 10.94 8.64 9.67
C VAL A 163 11.56 7.39 10.30
N PRO A 164 12.23 7.50 11.46
CA PRO A 164 12.84 6.33 12.09
C PRO A 164 11.80 5.42 12.72
N ILE A 165 12.11 4.11 12.75
CA ILE A 165 11.38 3.15 13.54
C ILE A 165 11.84 3.31 14.99
N GLN A 166 10.91 3.63 15.89
CA GLN A 166 11.20 3.76 17.31
C GLN A 166 10.94 2.45 18.02
N ALA A 167 11.77 2.10 18.99
CA ALA A 167 11.45 1.01 19.90
C ALA A 167 10.14 1.31 20.64
N PRO A 168 9.32 0.29 20.98
CA PRO A 168 8.08 0.49 21.71
C PRO A 168 8.37 1.28 23.00
N ARG A 169 7.59 2.35 23.24
CA ARG A 169 7.63 3.05 24.52
C ARG A 169 7.15 2.07 25.57
N PRO A 170 7.87 1.88 26.69
CA PRO A 170 7.36 1.07 27.79
C PRO A 170 6.00 1.63 28.19
N SER A 171 4.98 0.77 28.20
CA SER A 171 3.63 1.12 28.63
C SER A 171 3.69 1.75 30.03
N ALA A 172 2.90 2.80 30.28
CA ALA A 172 2.86 3.50 31.57
C ALA A 172 2.56 2.55 32.77
N GLU A 173 1.98 1.39 32.51
CA GLU A 173 1.74 0.34 33.50
C GLU A 173 3.03 -0.32 34.03
N ALA A 174 4.12 -0.36 33.25
CA ALA A 174 5.39 -0.92 33.70
C ALA A 174 6.18 0.01 34.64
N GLN A 175 5.81 1.26 34.76
CA GLN A 175 6.48 2.23 35.64
C GLN A 175 5.89 2.24 37.07
N GLY A 176 4.66 1.72 37.27
CA GLY A 176 4.00 1.67 38.58
C GLY A 176 4.47 0.55 39.52
N VAL A 177 5.18 -0.48 39.02
CA VAL A 177 5.57 -1.67 39.82
C VAL A 177 6.97 -1.53 40.46
N ARG A 178 7.72 -0.46 40.17
CA ARG A 178 9.07 -0.24 40.76
C ARG A 178 9.13 0.71 41.95
N GLN A 179 8.00 1.15 42.48
CA GLN A 179 7.93 2.04 43.67
C GLN A 179 6.98 1.50 44.76
N ALA A 180 6.96 0.19 44.97
CA ALA A 180 6.33 -0.43 46.15
C ALA A 180 7.33 -1.36 46.84
#